data_8c97fae651432933cc7762436dddad9f
#
_entry.id   8c97fae651432933cc7762436dddad9f
#
_cell.length_a   1.000
_cell.length_b   1.000
_cell.length_c   1.000
_cell.angle_alpha   90.00
_cell.angle_beta   90.00
_cell.angle_gamma   90.00
#
_symmetry.space_group_name_H-M   'P 1'
#
loop_
_entity.id
_entity.type
_entity.pdbx_description
1 polymer ?
#
loop_
_entity_poly.entity_id
_entity_poly.type
_entity_poly.pdbx_seq_one_letter_code
_entity_poly.pdbx_strand_id
1 'polypeptide(L)'
;MNEPKVTFASLEGWKRVTHLEEVWGTVVTFDVRGEEFDDEIKTAIADAVSFLHQVDEWFSTYRVDSPITALRNGLRSFEHMPEIVQQVLDNCMYLKELTGGVFDPWAVEGGVDPSGYVKGWAADIAADIIVAAGYPNVSVNAAGDVTCRGFQSPDMPWVVGIRHPEHAMQVVRSTSVLNGAIATSGEYERGKHILNPLTGKREVQLTSATVVGPDGGMADALATALVIAGEEGAKWFADLPDWSVFLVKDEQSHFFGPAFDPNFSQIQGATK
;
A
#
# COMPACT_ATOMS: atom_id res chain seq x y z
N MET A 1 3.96 -23.86 10.20
CA MET A 1 2.89 -22.92 9.81
C MET A 1 1.65 -23.72 9.50
N ASN A 2 0.47 -23.28 9.91
CA ASN A 2 -0.79 -23.90 9.48
C ASN A 2 -1.02 -23.60 8.01
N GLU A 3 -1.60 -24.54 7.25
CA GLU A 3 -2.00 -24.28 5.87
C GLU A 3 -2.98 -23.08 5.81
N PRO A 4 -2.84 -22.15 4.84
CA PRO A 4 -3.74 -21.03 4.69
C PRO A 4 -5.17 -21.50 4.44
N LYS A 5 -6.13 -20.93 5.19
CA LYS A 5 -7.55 -21.21 4.99
C LYS A 5 -8.06 -20.42 3.79
N VAL A 6 -8.03 -21.04 2.61
CA VAL A 6 -8.53 -20.43 1.38
C VAL A 6 -10.01 -20.71 1.17
N THR A 7 -10.74 -19.71 0.68
CA THR A 7 -12.14 -19.84 0.29
C THR A 7 -12.26 -19.76 -1.22
N PHE A 8 -13.04 -20.65 -1.82
CA PHE A 8 -13.31 -20.72 -3.25
C PHE A 8 -14.74 -20.24 -3.54
N ALA A 9 -14.92 -19.43 -4.59
CA ALA A 9 -16.20 -18.97 -5.09
C ALA A 9 -16.18 -18.83 -6.62
N SER A 10 -17.34 -18.73 -7.25
CA SER A 10 -17.48 -18.37 -8.67
C SER A 10 -18.04 -16.96 -8.79
N LEU A 11 -17.53 -16.18 -9.71
CA LEU A 11 -17.96 -14.81 -9.96
C LEU A 11 -17.81 -14.47 -11.45
N GLU A 12 -18.93 -14.13 -12.10
CA GLU A 12 -18.98 -13.62 -13.49
C GLU A 12 -18.14 -14.43 -14.51
N GLY A 13 -18.19 -15.75 -14.43
CA GLY A 13 -17.47 -16.65 -15.34
C GLY A 13 -16.04 -16.99 -14.92
N TRP A 14 -15.49 -16.31 -13.90
CA TRP A 14 -14.23 -16.67 -13.27
C TRP A 14 -14.42 -17.29 -11.90
N LYS A 15 -13.42 -18.05 -11.46
CA LYS A 15 -13.31 -18.53 -10.08
C LYS A 15 -12.57 -17.50 -9.24
N ARG A 16 -12.84 -17.52 -7.96
CA ARG A 16 -12.25 -16.65 -6.97
C ARG A 16 -11.67 -17.48 -5.84
N VAL A 17 -10.46 -17.18 -5.45
CA VAL A 17 -9.80 -17.71 -4.25
C VAL A 17 -9.50 -16.54 -3.33
N THR A 18 -9.90 -16.63 -2.07
CA THR A 18 -9.60 -15.60 -1.06
C THR A 18 -8.94 -16.20 0.16
N HIS A 19 -8.02 -15.44 0.74
CA HIS A 19 -7.37 -15.75 2.01
C HIS A 19 -7.29 -14.49 2.86
N LEU A 20 -7.41 -14.65 4.18
CA LEU A 20 -7.20 -13.59 5.17
C LEU A 20 -6.08 -14.04 6.10
N GLU A 21 -5.09 -13.17 6.28
CA GLU A 21 -3.95 -13.39 7.17
C GLU A 21 -3.87 -12.30 8.22
N GLU A 22 -3.74 -12.70 9.48
CA GLU A 22 -3.50 -11.77 10.59
C GLU A 22 -2.00 -11.56 10.75
N VAL A 23 -1.52 -10.39 10.39
CA VAL A 23 -0.11 -10.00 10.50
C VAL A 23 0.01 -8.50 10.78
N TRP A 24 1.07 -8.04 11.44
CA TRP A 24 1.32 -6.62 11.79
C TRP A 24 0.22 -5.99 12.68
N GLY A 25 -0.53 -6.80 13.42
CA GLY A 25 -1.67 -6.34 14.21
C GLY A 25 -2.88 -5.90 13.38
N THR A 26 -2.95 -6.32 12.13
CA THR A 26 -4.04 -6.06 11.18
C THR A 26 -4.37 -7.30 10.36
N VAL A 27 -5.27 -7.16 9.38
CA VAL A 27 -5.63 -8.23 8.44
C VAL A 27 -5.17 -7.85 7.05
N VAL A 28 -4.44 -8.77 6.41
CA VAL A 28 -4.12 -8.72 4.98
C VAL A 28 -5.04 -9.69 4.24
N THR A 29 -5.69 -9.20 3.18
CA THR A 29 -6.61 -10.00 2.37
C THR A 29 -6.03 -10.22 0.98
N PHE A 30 -6.01 -11.49 0.56
CA PHE A 30 -5.70 -11.90 -0.80
C PHE A 30 -6.99 -12.21 -1.54
N ASP A 31 -7.12 -11.74 -2.78
CA ASP A 31 -8.19 -12.03 -3.72
C ASP A 31 -7.57 -12.40 -5.06
N VAL A 32 -7.61 -13.68 -5.43
CA VAL A 32 -7.04 -14.19 -6.68
C VAL A 32 -8.16 -14.62 -7.61
N ARG A 33 -8.06 -14.25 -8.88
CA ARG A 33 -9.10 -14.48 -9.90
C ARG A 33 -8.55 -15.24 -11.09
N GLY A 34 -9.37 -16.11 -11.71
CA GLY A 34 -8.99 -16.85 -12.88
C GLY A 34 -10.08 -17.81 -13.37
N GLU A 35 -9.89 -18.39 -14.55
CA GLU A 35 -10.83 -19.36 -15.12
C GLU A 35 -10.82 -20.65 -14.30
N GLU A 36 -9.62 -21.15 -13.94
CA GLU A 36 -9.40 -22.36 -13.18
C GLU A 36 -8.28 -22.18 -12.17
N PHE A 37 -8.30 -22.98 -11.12
CA PHE A 37 -7.22 -23.09 -10.13
C PHE A 37 -6.89 -24.56 -9.90
N ASP A 38 -5.60 -24.88 -9.82
CA ASP A 38 -5.08 -26.14 -9.33
C ASP A 38 -4.75 -26.07 -7.82
N ASP A 39 -4.22 -27.15 -7.26
CA ASP A 39 -3.85 -27.18 -5.84
C ASP A 39 -2.63 -26.31 -5.51
N GLU A 40 -1.84 -25.89 -6.51
CA GLU A 40 -0.64 -25.06 -6.34
C GLU A 40 -0.98 -23.63 -5.91
N ILE A 41 -2.21 -23.16 -6.14
CA ILE A 41 -2.68 -21.85 -5.63
C ILE A 41 -2.54 -21.72 -4.11
N LYS A 42 -2.74 -22.82 -3.37
CA LYS A 42 -2.58 -22.81 -1.91
C LYS A 42 -1.13 -22.61 -1.51
N THR A 43 -0.21 -23.21 -2.26
CA THR A 43 1.24 -23.03 -2.06
C THR A 43 1.65 -21.59 -2.38
N ALA A 44 1.19 -21.04 -3.49
CA ALA A 44 1.46 -19.65 -3.87
C ALA A 44 0.99 -18.65 -2.79
N ILE A 45 -0.21 -18.86 -2.24
CA ILE A 45 -0.72 -18.05 -1.13
C ILE A 45 0.11 -18.26 0.14
N ALA A 46 0.50 -19.50 0.46
CA ALA A 46 1.33 -19.81 1.62
C ALA A 46 2.71 -19.14 1.54
N ASP A 47 3.32 -19.10 0.35
CA ASP A 47 4.61 -18.44 0.12
C ASP A 47 4.48 -16.92 0.31
N ALA A 48 3.42 -16.30 -0.23
CA ALA A 48 3.14 -14.89 -0.04
C ALA A 48 2.87 -14.55 1.45
N VAL A 49 2.11 -15.37 2.17
CA VAL A 49 1.89 -15.26 3.61
C VAL A 49 3.19 -15.40 4.39
N SER A 50 4.02 -16.38 4.04
CA SER A 50 5.34 -16.58 4.67
C SER A 50 6.22 -15.34 4.52
N PHE A 51 6.19 -14.71 3.34
CA PHE A 51 6.89 -13.44 3.12
C PHE A 51 6.36 -12.32 4.03
N LEU A 52 5.04 -12.17 4.19
CA LEU A 52 4.48 -11.14 5.09
C LEU A 52 4.94 -11.33 6.55
N HIS A 53 5.02 -12.58 7.03
CA HIS A 53 5.57 -12.87 8.36
C HIS A 53 7.08 -12.57 8.45
N GLN A 54 7.86 -12.81 7.38
CA GLN A 54 9.26 -12.40 7.35
C GLN A 54 9.41 -10.87 7.40
N VAL A 55 8.52 -10.12 6.74
CA VAL A 55 8.46 -8.65 6.85
C VAL A 55 8.24 -8.21 8.30
N ASP A 56 7.34 -8.87 9.05
CA ASP A 56 7.17 -8.61 10.48
C ASP A 56 8.46 -8.87 11.28
N GLU A 57 9.16 -9.96 10.97
CA GLU A 57 10.44 -10.28 11.59
C GLU A 57 11.50 -9.20 11.36
N TRP A 58 11.53 -8.59 10.17
CA TRP A 58 12.54 -7.58 9.82
C TRP A 58 12.21 -6.17 10.32
N PHE A 59 10.93 -5.77 10.24
CA PHE A 59 10.53 -4.37 10.36
C PHE A 59 9.66 -4.06 11.58
N SER A 60 9.21 -5.05 12.34
CA SER A 60 8.40 -4.80 13.53
C SER A 60 9.19 -4.04 14.59
N THR A 61 8.72 -2.85 14.94
CA THR A 61 9.30 -2.03 16.02
C THR A 61 8.89 -2.52 17.40
N TYR A 62 7.98 -3.48 17.49
CA TYR A 62 7.51 -4.12 18.73
C TYR A 62 8.31 -5.38 19.08
N ARG A 63 8.95 -5.99 18.12
CA ARG A 63 9.81 -7.17 18.31
C ARG A 63 11.20 -6.73 18.78
N VAL A 64 11.65 -7.28 19.91
CA VAL A 64 12.97 -6.95 20.49
C VAL A 64 14.14 -7.51 19.65
N ASP A 65 13.88 -8.54 18.86
CA ASP A 65 14.85 -9.28 18.06
C ASP A 65 14.88 -8.85 16.58
N SER A 66 14.02 -7.90 16.17
CA SER A 66 13.98 -7.45 14.79
C SER A 66 15.23 -6.62 14.42
N PRO A 67 15.71 -6.71 13.17
CA PRO A 67 16.77 -5.84 12.65
C PRO A 67 16.47 -4.35 12.86
N ILE A 68 15.24 -3.91 12.61
CA ILE A 68 14.87 -2.50 12.76
C ILE A 68 14.96 -2.05 14.23
N THR A 69 14.57 -2.89 15.18
CA THR A 69 14.73 -2.61 16.62
C THR A 69 16.21 -2.57 17.02
N ALA A 70 17.05 -3.45 16.47
CA ALA A 70 18.48 -3.43 16.69
C ALA A 70 19.11 -2.12 16.16
N LEU A 71 18.68 -1.63 15.00
CA LEU A 71 19.11 -0.33 14.46
C LEU A 71 18.65 0.83 15.35
N ARG A 72 17.39 0.85 15.78
CA ARG A 72 16.81 1.86 16.70
C ARG A 72 17.60 1.99 18.00
N ASN A 73 18.03 0.87 18.53
CA ASN A 73 18.77 0.80 19.81
C ASN A 73 20.29 0.99 19.64
N GLY A 74 20.78 1.25 18.43
CA GLY A 74 22.22 1.40 18.17
C GLY A 74 23.03 0.11 18.35
N LEU A 75 22.35 -1.05 18.39
CA LEU A 75 22.99 -2.37 18.53
C LEU A 75 23.56 -2.88 17.21
N ARG A 76 23.11 -2.32 16.09
CA ARG A 76 23.56 -2.65 14.75
C ARG A 76 23.55 -1.38 13.89
N SER A 77 24.57 -1.18 13.06
CA SER A 77 24.61 -0.06 12.11
C SER A 77 23.91 -0.42 10.80
N PHE A 78 23.58 0.58 10.00
CA PHE A 78 22.88 0.41 8.71
C PHE A 78 23.60 -0.58 7.78
N GLU A 79 24.93 -0.49 7.66
CA GLU A 79 25.74 -1.33 6.78
C GLU A 79 25.75 -2.82 7.17
N HIS A 80 25.31 -3.14 8.39
CA HIS A 80 25.22 -4.52 8.89
C HIS A 80 23.76 -5.03 8.92
N MET A 81 22.80 -4.25 8.40
CA MET A 81 21.42 -4.74 8.23
C MET A 81 21.34 -5.78 7.13
N PRO A 82 20.34 -6.68 7.16
CA PRO A 82 19.96 -7.49 5.99
C PRO A 82 19.77 -6.58 4.76
N GLU A 83 20.18 -7.05 3.58
CA GLU A 83 20.10 -6.27 2.33
C GLU A 83 18.68 -5.74 2.06
N ILE A 84 17.65 -6.55 2.31
CA ILE A 84 16.25 -6.14 2.14
C ILE A 84 15.86 -4.97 3.07
N VAL A 85 16.43 -4.91 4.27
CA VAL A 85 16.19 -3.80 5.20
C VAL A 85 16.92 -2.55 4.71
N GLN A 86 18.14 -2.70 4.18
CA GLN A 86 18.86 -1.57 3.59
C GLN A 86 18.11 -0.99 2.40
N GLN A 87 17.62 -1.84 1.47
CA GLN A 87 16.84 -1.42 0.30
C GLN A 87 15.59 -0.63 0.69
N VAL A 88 14.83 -1.10 1.68
CA VAL A 88 13.64 -0.39 2.17
C VAL A 88 14.02 0.95 2.79
N LEU A 89 15.09 1.01 3.58
CA LEU A 89 15.54 2.26 4.19
C LEU A 89 16.10 3.25 3.17
N ASP A 90 16.77 2.78 2.11
CA ASP A 90 17.23 3.62 0.99
C ASP A 90 16.03 4.23 0.24
N ASN A 91 14.97 3.46 -0.02
CA ASN A 91 13.73 3.98 -0.60
C ASN A 91 13.06 5.01 0.32
N CYS A 92 13.07 4.76 1.63
CA CYS A 92 12.58 5.74 2.61
C CYS A 92 13.41 7.03 2.59
N MET A 93 14.73 6.94 2.39
CA MET A 93 15.61 8.10 2.28
C MET A 93 15.32 8.90 1.01
N TYR A 94 15.15 8.23 -0.12
CA TYR A 94 14.69 8.87 -1.36
C TYR A 94 13.37 9.63 -1.16
N LEU A 95 12.38 9.02 -0.52
CA LEU A 95 11.08 9.64 -0.25
C LEU A 95 11.19 10.82 0.72
N LYS A 96 12.08 10.74 1.70
CA LYS A 96 12.40 11.88 2.57
C LYS A 96 12.94 13.06 1.76
N GLU A 97 13.86 12.82 0.83
CA GLU A 97 14.41 13.86 -0.04
C GLU A 97 13.33 14.43 -0.98
N LEU A 98 12.56 13.57 -1.66
CA LEU A 98 11.48 13.95 -2.55
C LEU A 98 10.44 14.84 -1.86
N THR A 99 10.07 14.52 -0.62
CA THR A 99 9.05 15.25 0.14
C THR A 99 9.62 16.44 0.93
N GLY A 100 10.93 16.69 0.87
CA GLY A 100 11.58 17.73 1.66
C GLY A 100 11.49 17.48 3.17
N GLY A 101 11.45 16.21 3.59
CA GLY A 101 11.42 15.78 4.98
C GLY A 101 10.00 15.68 5.58
N VAL A 102 8.94 15.88 4.79
CA VAL A 102 7.56 15.67 5.28
C VAL A 102 7.27 14.19 5.52
N PHE A 103 7.79 13.29 4.69
CA PHE A 103 7.94 11.88 5.03
C PHE A 103 9.33 11.68 5.60
N ASP A 104 9.43 11.33 6.87
CA ASP A 104 10.71 11.06 7.54
C ASP A 104 10.57 9.94 8.58
N PRO A 105 10.90 8.69 8.21
CA PRO A 105 10.87 7.57 9.14
C PRO A 105 11.81 7.71 10.33
N TRP A 106 12.81 8.60 10.29
CA TRP A 106 13.76 8.83 11.40
C TRP A 106 13.28 9.89 12.40
N ALA A 107 12.23 10.65 12.06
CA ALA A 107 11.70 11.71 12.93
C ALA A 107 10.73 11.18 14.01
N VAL A 108 10.72 9.89 14.29
CA VAL A 108 9.88 9.26 15.31
C VAL A 108 10.61 9.03 16.61
N GLU A 109 9.88 8.97 17.72
CA GLU A 109 10.45 8.60 19.00
C GLU A 109 11.09 7.20 18.94
N GLY A 110 12.31 7.08 19.42
CA GLY A 110 13.10 5.85 19.40
C GLY A 110 13.85 5.59 18.10
N GLY A 111 13.88 6.53 17.16
CA GLY A 111 14.75 6.47 15.97
C GLY A 111 14.01 6.15 14.67
N VAL A 112 14.20 5.00 14.04
CA VAL A 112 13.65 4.69 12.71
C VAL A 112 12.38 3.84 12.78
N ASP A 113 11.35 4.21 12.02
CA ASP A 113 10.12 3.43 11.82
C ASP A 113 9.64 3.56 10.36
N PRO A 114 9.92 2.57 9.49
CA PRO A 114 9.54 2.61 8.08
C PRO A 114 8.11 2.11 7.82
N SER A 115 7.25 1.97 8.83
CA SER A 115 5.92 1.35 8.70
C SER A 115 5.00 2.05 7.69
N GLY A 116 5.18 3.36 7.46
CA GLY A 116 4.45 4.13 6.44
C GLY A 116 4.94 3.91 5.00
N TYR A 117 5.85 2.96 4.77
CA TYR A 117 6.29 2.49 3.46
C TYR A 117 6.13 0.97 3.34
N VAL A 118 6.43 0.26 4.43
CA VAL A 118 6.60 -1.20 4.44
C VAL A 118 5.32 -1.95 4.09
N LYS A 119 4.15 -1.44 4.48
CA LYS A 119 2.87 -2.13 4.23
C LYS A 119 2.55 -2.23 2.73
N GLY A 120 2.60 -1.11 2.03
CA GLY A 120 2.36 -1.05 0.59
C GLY A 120 3.42 -1.83 -0.19
N TRP A 121 4.70 -1.67 0.16
CA TRP A 121 5.80 -2.44 -0.41
C TRP A 121 5.65 -3.95 -0.21
N ALA A 122 5.24 -4.39 0.97
CA ALA A 122 5.05 -5.80 1.24
C ALA A 122 3.84 -6.39 0.49
N ALA A 123 2.77 -5.60 0.31
CA ALA A 123 1.63 -6.00 -0.51
C ALA A 123 2.02 -6.19 -1.99
N ASP A 124 2.90 -5.32 -2.53
CA ASP A 124 3.42 -5.47 -3.89
C ASP A 124 4.19 -6.78 -4.06
N ILE A 125 5.14 -7.07 -3.19
CA ILE A 125 5.93 -8.30 -3.25
C ILE A 125 5.05 -9.55 -3.06
N ALA A 126 4.08 -9.50 -2.14
CA ALA A 126 3.16 -10.59 -1.93
C ALA A 126 2.28 -10.87 -3.17
N ALA A 127 1.83 -9.81 -3.87
CA ALA A 127 1.13 -9.96 -5.14
C ALA A 127 2.03 -10.55 -6.23
N ASP A 128 3.28 -10.08 -6.33
CA ASP A 128 4.25 -10.54 -7.33
C ASP A 128 4.67 -12.01 -7.11
N ILE A 129 4.72 -12.50 -5.87
CA ILE A 129 4.92 -13.93 -5.55
C ILE A 129 3.79 -14.76 -6.17
N ILE A 130 2.53 -14.33 -6.02
CA ILE A 130 1.37 -15.03 -6.58
C ILE A 130 1.39 -14.99 -8.11
N VAL A 131 1.75 -13.84 -8.71
CA VAL A 131 1.89 -13.70 -10.16
C VAL A 131 3.00 -14.61 -10.69
N ALA A 132 4.15 -14.67 -10.03
CA ALA A 132 5.27 -15.53 -10.40
C ALA A 132 4.94 -17.03 -10.33
N ALA A 133 3.99 -17.41 -9.46
CA ALA A 133 3.45 -18.78 -9.37
C ALA A 133 2.44 -19.11 -10.49
N GLY A 134 2.16 -18.18 -11.42
CA GLY A 134 1.28 -18.41 -12.56
C GLY A 134 -0.16 -17.88 -12.39
N TYR A 135 -0.45 -17.12 -11.35
CA TYR A 135 -1.78 -16.54 -11.10
C TYR A 135 -1.75 -15.02 -11.31
N PRO A 136 -1.93 -14.53 -12.55
CA PRO A 136 -1.65 -13.13 -12.91
C PRO A 136 -2.67 -12.13 -12.38
N ASN A 137 -3.83 -12.58 -11.88
CA ASN A 137 -4.91 -11.69 -11.46
C ASN A 137 -5.10 -11.76 -9.95
N VAL A 138 -4.49 -10.84 -9.25
CA VAL A 138 -4.49 -10.80 -7.78
C VAL A 138 -4.65 -9.38 -7.26
N SER A 139 -5.41 -9.25 -6.18
CA SER A 139 -5.43 -8.06 -5.32
C SER A 139 -5.01 -8.43 -3.91
N VAL A 140 -4.08 -7.67 -3.35
CA VAL A 140 -3.64 -7.78 -1.96
C VAL A 140 -4.01 -6.49 -1.24
N ASN A 141 -4.83 -6.59 -0.20
CA ASN A 141 -5.23 -5.45 0.63
C ASN A 141 -4.58 -5.56 2.01
N ALA A 142 -3.63 -4.69 2.29
CA ALA A 142 -2.89 -4.58 3.54
C ALA A 142 -3.44 -3.42 4.38
N ALA A 143 -4.55 -3.66 5.09
CA ALA A 143 -5.19 -2.68 5.97
C ALA A 143 -5.62 -1.36 5.26
N GLY A 144 -6.07 -1.46 4.03
CA GLY A 144 -6.52 -0.29 3.22
C GLY A 144 -5.56 0.10 2.11
N ASP A 145 -4.29 -0.29 2.17
CA ASP A 145 -3.36 -0.17 1.05
C ASP A 145 -3.55 -1.39 0.14
N VAL A 146 -3.91 -1.14 -1.11
CA VAL A 146 -4.32 -2.20 -2.05
C VAL A 146 -3.39 -2.24 -3.24
N THR A 147 -2.74 -3.38 -3.43
CA THR A 147 -2.00 -3.70 -4.64
C THR A 147 -2.85 -4.56 -5.56
N CYS A 148 -2.81 -4.26 -6.86
CA CYS A 148 -3.52 -5.00 -7.90
C CYS A 148 -2.56 -5.44 -9.00
N ARG A 149 -2.78 -6.65 -9.51
CA ARG A 149 -2.17 -7.18 -10.73
C ARG A 149 -3.25 -7.81 -11.59
N GLY A 150 -3.21 -7.55 -12.91
CA GLY A 150 -4.18 -8.09 -13.87
C GLY A 150 -5.61 -7.65 -13.62
N PHE A 151 -6.56 -8.53 -13.81
CA PHE A 151 -8.00 -8.23 -13.93
C PHE A 151 -8.83 -8.84 -12.80
N GLN A 152 -9.90 -8.19 -12.40
CA GLN A 152 -10.86 -8.77 -11.45
C GLN A 152 -11.87 -9.73 -12.11
N SER A 153 -12.09 -9.57 -13.42
CA SER A 153 -12.91 -10.43 -14.29
C SER A 153 -12.46 -10.22 -15.74
N PRO A 154 -12.92 -11.00 -16.75
CA PRO A 154 -12.47 -10.84 -18.12
C PRO A 154 -12.53 -9.39 -18.60
N ASP A 155 -11.37 -8.87 -19.05
CA ASP A 155 -11.19 -7.52 -19.57
C ASP A 155 -11.54 -6.36 -18.59
N MET A 156 -11.78 -6.65 -17.31
CA MET A 156 -12.16 -5.66 -16.31
C MET A 156 -11.04 -5.48 -15.27
N PRO A 157 -10.37 -4.32 -15.22
CA PRO A 157 -9.41 -3.99 -14.17
C PRO A 157 -10.05 -4.05 -12.78
N TRP A 158 -9.21 -4.15 -11.75
CA TRP A 158 -9.67 -4.06 -10.37
C TRP A 158 -10.29 -2.70 -10.09
N VAL A 159 -11.48 -2.68 -9.53
CA VAL A 159 -12.15 -1.45 -9.10
C VAL A 159 -11.99 -1.31 -7.59
N VAL A 160 -11.29 -0.26 -7.19
CA VAL A 160 -11.02 0.03 -5.77
C VAL A 160 -11.78 1.27 -5.35
N GLY A 161 -12.58 1.15 -4.29
CA GLY A 161 -13.34 2.24 -3.69
C GLY A 161 -12.52 3.01 -2.66
N ILE A 162 -12.54 4.34 -2.74
CA ILE A 162 -11.99 5.24 -1.71
C ILE A 162 -13.10 5.50 -0.69
N ARG A 163 -12.86 5.09 0.55
CA ARG A 163 -13.83 5.23 1.64
C ARG A 163 -13.98 6.70 2.06
N HIS A 164 -15.21 7.08 2.37
CA HIS A 164 -15.47 8.40 2.94
C HIS A 164 -14.82 8.51 4.34
N PRO A 165 -14.04 9.57 4.62
CA PRO A 165 -13.33 9.67 5.90
C PRO A 165 -14.25 9.71 7.13
N GLU A 166 -15.45 10.29 7.02
CA GLU A 166 -16.39 10.42 8.14
C GLU A 166 -17.51 9.36 8.10
N HIS A 167 -17.76 8.73 6.95
CA HIS A 167 -18.85 7.76 6.75
C HIS A 167 -18.30 6.44 6.24
N ALA A 168 -17.88 5.57 7.15
CA ALA A 168 -17.16 4.32 6.85
C ALA A 168 -17.88 3.37 5.85
N MET A 169 -19.20 3.47 5.72
CA MET A 169 -19.99 2.66 4.78
C MET A 169 -20.21 3.33 3.42
N GLN A 170 -19.64 4.51 3.20
CA GLN A 170 -19.77 5.24 1.94
C GLN A 170 -18.44 5.27 1.19
N VAL A 171 -18.52 5.19 -0.13
CA VAL A 171 -17.42 5.37 -1.06
C VAL A 171 -17.57 6.76 -1.68
N VAL A 172 -16.54 7.60 -1.53
CA VAL A 172 -16.53 8.95 -2.12
C VAL A 172 -16.12 8.93 -3.58
N ARG A 173 -15.27 7.97 -3.94
CA ARG A 173 -14.79 7.77 -5.30
C ARG A 173 -14.33 6.34 -5.50
N SER A 174 -14.31 5.88 -6.74
CA SER A 174 -13.65 4.64 -7.14
C SER A 174 -12.70 4.90 -8.30
N THR A 175 -11.70 4.06 -8.42
CA THR A 175 -10.75 4.07 -9.53
C THR A 175 -10.46 2.66 -9.99
N SER A 176 -10.04 2.53 -11.26
CA SER A 176 -9.62 1.25 -11.83
C SER A 176 -8.11 1.13 -11.74
N VAL A 177 -7.64 0.00 -11.21
CA VAL A 177 -6.20 -0.33 -11.11
C VAL A 177 -5.96 -1.65 -11.82
N LEU A 178 -5.06 -1.66 -12.81
CA LEU A 178 -4.69 -2.88 -13.55
C LEU A 178 -3.42 -3.51 -12.97
N ASN A 179 -2.33 -2.74 -12.98
CA ASN A 179 -1.03 -3.12 -12.41
C ASN A 179 -0.50 -1.92 -11.63
N GLY A 180 -0.65 -1.92 -10.33
CA GLY A 180 -0.26 -0.82 -9.47
C GLY A 180 -0.87 -0.94 -8.08
N ALA A 181 -0.79 0.15 -7.34
CA ALA A 181 -1.26 0.23 -5.97
C ALA A 181 -2.06 1.50 -5.71
N ILE A 182 -2.89 1.45 -4.69
CA ILE A 182 -3.63 2.57 -4.14
C ILE A 182 -3.48 2.53 -2.62
N ALA A 183 -3.06 3.63 -2.03
CA ALA A 183 -2.95 3.79 -0.59
C ALA A 183 -3.69 5.04 -0.12
N THR A 184 -4.28 4.97 1.06
CA THR A 184 -5.01 6.09 1.65
C THR A 184 -4.57 6.31 3.08
N SER A 185 -4.19 7.54 3.42
CA SER A 185 -3.89 7.98 4.78
C SER A 185 -4.90 9.02 5.26
N GLY A 186 -5.18 9.01 6.57
CA GLY A 186 -6.08 9.94 7.23
C GLY A 186 -6.14 9.71 8.73
N GLU A 187 -6.50 10.75 9.50
CA GLU A 187 -6.60 10.63 10.97
C GLU A 187 -7.80 9.77 11.43
N TYR A 188 -8.80 9.57 10.58
CA TYR A 188 -10.00 8.81 10.92
C TYR A 188 -9.76 7.31 11.14
N GLU A 189 -8.65 6.77 10.67
CA GLU A 189 -8.34 5.34 10.80
C GLU A 189 -7.82 4.96 12.18
N ARG A 190 -6.92 5.77 12.75
CA ARG A 190 -6.23 5.48 14.01
C ARG A 190 -6.18 6.68 14.96
N GLY A 191 -7.02 7.71 14.72
CA GLY A 191 -6.96 8.97 15.47
C GLY A 191 -5.72 9.80 15.14
N LYS A 192 -5.40 10.76 16.01
CA LYS A 192 -4.24 11.68 15.82
C LYS A 192 -2.90 10.98 16.03
N HIS A 193 -2.54 10.10 15.11
CA HIS A 193 -1.27 9.35 15.17
C HIS A 193 -0.18 9.92 14.26
N ILE A 194 -0.57 10.68 13.21
CA ILE A 194 0.36 11.19 12.20
C ILE A 194 1.18 12.35 12.80
N LEU A 195 2.49 12.17 12.86
CA LEU A 195 3.45 13.16 13.31
C LEU A 195 3.94 13.96 12.09
N ASN A 196 3.91 15.29 12.18
CA ASN A 196 4.58 16.14 11.22
C ASN A 196 6.08 16.23 11.59
N PRO A 197 6.98 15.65 10.79
CA PRO A 197 8.40 15.61 11.11
C PRO A 197 9.06 17.01 11.21
N LEU A 198 8.54 17.97 10.45
CA LEU A 198 9.11 19.33 10.38
C LEU A 198 8.79 20.16 11.61
N THR A 199 7.65 19.90 12.26
CA THR A 199 7.20 20.68 13.42
C THR A 199 7.27 19.90 14.74
N GLY A 200 7.39 18.59 14.67
CA GLY A 200 7.33 17.68 15.82
C GLY A 200 5.93 17.57 16.45
N LYS A 201 4.89 18.07 15.77
CA LYS A 201 3.52 18.04 16.27
C LYS A 201 2.66 17.04 15.50
N ARG A 202 1.59 16.58 16.16
CA ARG A 202 0.53 15.76 15.51
C ARG A 202 -0.50 16.71 14.90
N GLU A 203 -0.21 17.15 13.68
CA GLU A 203 -1.03 18.09 12.92
C GLU A 203 -1.05 17.72 11.45
N VAL A 204 -2.20 17.80 10.83
CA VAL A 204 -2.45 17.47 9.42
C VAL A 204 -3.22 18.60 8.73
N GLN A 205 -3.09 18.70 7.41
CA GLN A 205 -3.75 19.70 6.58
C GLN A 205 -4.98 19.15 5.86
N LEU A 206 -5.06 17.81 5.71
CA LEU A 206 -6.14 17.13 5.00
C LEU A 206 -6.83 16.11 5.90
N THR A 207 -8.12 15.88 5.65
CA THR A 207 -8.89 14.82 6.30
C THR A 207 -8.43 13.44 5.80
N SER A 208 -8.17 13.32 4.48
CA SER A 208 -7.52 12.16 3.88
C SER A 208 -6.79 12.50 2.59
N ALA A 209 -5.82 11.67 2.23
CA ALA A 209 -5.16 11.68 0.94
C ALA A 209 -5.03 10.24 0.42
N THR A 210 -5.41 10.06 -0.84
CA THR A 210 -5.25 8.78 -1.56
C THR A 210 -4.27 8.99 -2.70
N VAL A 211 -3.33 8.07 -2.83
CA VAL A 211 -2.34 8.04 -3.91
C VAL A 211 -2.51 6.75 -4.70
N VAL A 212 -2.50 6.86 -6.03
CA VAL A 212 -2.52 5.73 -6.98
C VAL A 212 -1.26 5.80 -7.82
N GLY A 213 -0.55 4.70 -7.94
CA GLY A 213 0.69 4.64 -8.72
C GLY A 213 1.21 3.21 -8.90
N PRO A 214 2.37 3.05 -9.54
CA PRO A 214 2.94 1.74 -9.85
C PRO A 214 3.60 1.03 -8.64
N ASP A 215 3.88 1.74 -7.54
CA ASP A 215 4.61 1.25 -6.37
C ASP A 215 3.81 1.49 -5.09
N GLY A 216 3.48 0.41 -4.37
CA GLY A 216 2.66 0.46 -3.17
C GLY A 216 3.37 1.10 -1.97
N GLY A 217 4.68 0.89 -1.83
CA GLY A 217 5.46 1.52 -0.76
C GLY A 217 5.52 3.03 -0.92
N MET A 218 5.78 3.51 -2.14
CA MET A 218 5.71 4.95 -2.44
C MET A 218 4.30 5.51 -2.26
N ALA A 219 3.26 4.77 -2.69
CA ALA A 219 1.87 5.21 -2.53
C ALA A 219 1.51 5.43 -1.05
N ASP A 220 1.85 4.47 -0.16
CA ASP A 220 1.63 4.56 1.29
C ASP A 220 2.37 5.77 1.90
N ALA A 221 3.66 5.90 1.60
CA ALA A 221 4.49 6.99 2.10
C ALA A 221 4.01 8.38 1.62
N LEU A 222 3.71 8.51 0.33
CA LEU A 222 3.24 9.78 -0.26
C LEU A 222 1.83 10.14 0.22
N ALA A 223 0.94 9.17 0.43
CA ALA A 223 -0.37 9.42 1.03
C ALA A 223 -0.24 10.01 2.45
N THR A 224 0.65 9.44 3.26
CA THR A 224 0.96 9.97 4.61
C THR A 224 1.56 11.37 4.54
N ALA A 225 2.53 11.60 3.64
CA ALA A 225 3.13 12.91 3.47
C ALA A 225 2.10 13.97 3.01
N LEU A 226 1.19 13.63 2.10
CA LEU A 226 0.15 14.54 1.60
C LEU A 226 -0.83 14.96 2.70
N VAL A 227 -1.23 14.04 3.58
CA VAL A 227 -2.11 14.39 4.71
C VAL A 227 -1.47 15.47 5.58
N ILE A 228 -0.14 15.45 5.75
CA ILE A 228 0.63 16.46 6.50
C ILE A 228 0.78 17.77 5.71
N ALA A 229 1.22 17.69 4.43
CA ALA A 229 1.57 18.86 3.62
C ALA A 229 0.36 19.56 3.00
N GLY A 230 -0.76 18.86 2.86
CA GLY A 230 -1.91 19.37 2.12
C GLY A 230 -1.65 19.44 0.62
N GLU A 231 -2.31 20.39 -0.04
CA GLU A 231 -2.21 20.61 -1.49
C GLU A 231 -0.78 20.98 -1.95
N GLU A 232 0.03 21.54 -1.06
CA GLU A 232 1.43 21.87 -1.35
C GLU A 232 2.28 20.64 -1.75
N GLY A 233 1.88 19.44 -1.32
CA GLY A 233 2.50 18.18 -1.70
C GLY A 233 2.25 17.77 -3.16
N ALA A 234 1.31 18.40 -3.87
CA ALA A 234 1.04 18.11 -5.28
C ALA A 234 2.28 18.29 -6.19
N LYS A 235 3.20 19.18 -5.81
CA LYS A 235 4.46 19.41 -6.54
C LYS A 235 5.38 18.20 -6.62
N TRP A 236 5.28 17.24 -5.69
CA TRP A 236 6.09 16.01 -5.72
C TRP A 236 5.76 15.11 -6.90
N PHE A 237 4.59 15.29 -7.51
CA PHE A 237 4.10 14.49 -8.61
C PHE A 237 4.37 15.10 -10.00
N ALA A 238 5.04 16.27 -10.06
CA ALA A 238 5.30 16.98 -11.32
C ALA A 238 6.07 16.12 -12.34
N ASP A 239 7.01 15.29 -11.86
CA ASP A 239 7.83 14.38 -12.66
C ASP A 239 7.37 12.92 -12.56
N LEU A 240 6.14 12.67 -12.07
CA LEU A 240 5.56 11.35 -11.85
C LEU A 240 4.25 11.19 -12.65
N PRO A 241 4.30 11.08 -14.00
CA PRO A 241 3.12 11.14 -14.88
C PRO A 241 2.12 9.99 -14.67
N ASP A 242 2.58 8.81 -14.18
CA ASP A 242 1.75 7.63 -13.93
C ASP A 242 1.08 7.65 -12.54
N TRP A 243 1.30 8.71 -11.78
CA TRP A 243 0.74 8.85 -10.44
C TRP A 243 -0.50 9.73 -10.42
N SER A 244 -1.39 9.41 -9.51
CA SER A 244 -2.64 10.14 -9.32
C SER A 244 -2.93 10.34 -7.86
N VAL A 245 -3.61 11.43 -7.55
CA VAL A 245 -3.89 11.85 -6.18
C VAL A 245 -5.34 12.27 -6.04
N PHE A 246 -5.97 11.87 -4.94
CA PHE A 246 -7.29 12.31 -4.51
C PHE A 246 -7.19 12.80 -3.06
N LEU A 247 -7.47 14.09 -2.86
CA LEU A 247 -7.36 14.79 -1.58
C LEU A 247 -8.75 15.14 -1.06
N VAL A 248 -8.97 14.95 0.23
CA VAL A 248 -10.19 15.39 0.92
C VAL A 248 -9.80 16.31 2.05
N LYS A 249 -10.43 17.51 2.05
CA LYS A 249 -10.33 18.48 3.12
C LYS A 249 -11.74 18.92 3.50
N ASP A 250 -12.16 18.61 4.71
CA ASP A 250 -13.52 18.82 5.14
C ASP A 250 -14.51 18.15 4.17
N GLU A 251 -15.43 18.90 3.56
CA GLU A 251 -16.40 18.41 2.56
C GLU A 251 -15.92 18.59 1.09
N GLN A 252 -14.72 19.14 0.89
CA GLN A 252 -14.18 19.41 -0.45
C GLN A 252 -13.20 18.33 -0.88
N SER A 253 -13.20 18.01 -2.16
CA SER A 253 -12.24 17.08 -2.75
C SER A 253 -11.56 17.67 -3.97
N HIS A 254 -10.25 17.42 -4.08
CA HIS A 254 -9.42 17.79 -5.20
C HIS A 254 -8.70 16.55 -5.73
N PHE A 255 -8.50 16.47 -7.03
CA PHE A 255 -7.79 15.33 -7.61
C PHE A 255 -6.99 15.76 -8.84
N PHE A 256 -5.96 15.00 -9.14
CA PHE A 256 -5.17 15.12 -10.37
C PHE A 256 -4.58 13.76 -10.75
N GLY A 257 -4.10 13.67 -12.00
CA GLY A 257 -3.51 12.47 -12.55
C GLY A 257 -4.50 11.54 -13.26
N PRO A 258 -3.97 10.57 -14.04
CA PRO A 258 -4.75 9.79 -15.00
C PRO A 258 -5.81 8.90 -14.36
N ALA A 259 -5.58 8.34 -13.18
CA ALA A 259 -6.51 7.41 -12.53
C ALA A 259 -7.85 8.05 -12.13
N PHE A 260 -7.90 9.38 -12.05
CA PHE A 260 -9.10 10.14 -11.64
C PHE A 260 -9.67 11.02 -12.76
N ASP A 261 -8.98 11.12 -13.92
CA ASP A 261 -9.51 11.85 -15.09
C ASP A 261 -10.64 11.03 -15.72
N PRO A 262 -11.88 11.56 -15.78
CA PRO A 262 -13.01 10.87 -16.41
C PRO A 262 -12.82 10.61 -17.89
N ASN A 263 -11.94 11.35 -18.58
CA ASN A 263 -11.64 11.16 -19.99
C ASN A 263 -10.53 10.10 -20.21
N PHE A 264 -9.71 9.82 -19.22
CA PHE A 264 -8.59 8.89 -19.36
C PHE A 264 -9.04 7.43 -19.43
N SER A 265 -10.09 7.05 -18.71
CA SER A 265 -10.66 5.70 -18.73
C SER A 265 -11.27 5.30 -20.08
N GLN A 266 -11.57 6.28 -20.97
CA GLN A 266 -12.07 6.02 -22.33
C GLN A 266 -10.96 5.74 -23.34
N ILE A 267 -9.71 6.11 -23.05
CA ILE A 267 -8.57 5.97 -23.98
C ILE A 267 -7.90 4.58 -23.83
N GLN A 268 -7.89 4.00 -22.66
CA GLN A 268 -7.27 2.67 -22.44
C GLN A 268 -8.10 1.48 -22.98
N GLY A 269 -9.39 1.68 -23.27
CA GLY A 269 -10.27 0.70 -23.93
C GLY A 269 -10.20 0.67 -25.46
N ALA A 270 -9.36 1.49 -26.09
CA ALA A 270 -9.34 1.73 -27.55
C ALA A 270 -8.14 1.12 -28.29
N THR A 271 -7.38 0.21 -27.69
CA THR A 271 -6.40 -0.60 -28.43
C THR A 271 -6.96 -2.01 -28.63
N LYS A 272 -7.64 -2.19 -29.78
CA LYS A 272 -7.96 -3.49 -30.37
C LYS A 272 -6.71 -4.11 -30.97
#